data_9689cdd41c07eeb02b0ebc4dabe658bb
#
_entry.id   9689cdd41c07eeb02b0ebc4dabe658bb
#
_cell.length_a   1.000
_cell.length_b   1.000
_cell.length_c   1.000
_cell.angle_alpha   90.00
_cell.angle_beta   90.00
_cell.angle_gamma   90.00
#
_symmetry.space_group_name_H-M   'P 1'
#
loop_
_entity.id
_entity.type
_entity.pdbx_description
1 polymer ?
#
loop_
_entity_poly.entity_id
_entity_poly.type
_entity_poly.pdbx_seq_one_letter_code
_entity_poly.pdbx_strand_id
1 'polypeptide(L)'
;MTGDLALSSLDPGDLAELRHTVRAAVSESGYPAGARALEFQGEHPGLDPDLWRLLSEDIGIAGVGLPESCGGLGGLAEILAVAEELGATLAPVPFLTSTVLAGQILAACGDAGRPYLERIAAGEIAAAAITDVFGRVGDVACTADDSGVSGTVRFVAYGASSAFHVVSAITAEGTDIFVVEAADSSARSLASLDFTRPSATVSFAASPGVRLTFGGAGATALGHGLDIALLATAADQLGGAQRCFDMTLEYIKFRRQFNREIGSFQAIKHRMADALMLVEMARSGLERVTWKPSEQFSVDAAVNKAWCSDAYNAVVAETVQLHGGVGFTWEHDAHLYFRRARFDSAFLGDAAFHRGRIAALLDW
;
A
#
# COMPACT_ATOMS: atom_id res chain seq x y z
N MET A 1 -7.90 -10.63 -21.50
CA MET A 1 -6.55 -10.16 -21.86
C MET A 1 -6.06 -9.34 -20.67
N THR A 2 -5.13 -9.87 -19.92
CA THR A 2 -4.42 -9.17 -18.84
C THR A 2 -3.69 -8.01 -19.49
N GLY A 3 -4.02 -6.77 -19.09
CA GLY A 3 -3.23 -5.60 -19.52
C GLY A 3 -1.76 -5.90 -19.20
N ASP A 4 -0.90 -5.75 -20.20
CA ASP A 4 0.53 -6.06 -20.10
C ASP A 4 1.24 -5.10 -19.14
N LEU A 5 1.08 -5.32 -17.82
CA LEU A 5 2.04 -4.74 -16.89
C LEU A 5 3.38 -5.42 -17.13
N ALA A 6 4.37 -4.66 -17.58
CA ALA A 6 5.73 -5.15 -17.74
C ALA A 6 6.23 -5.69 -16.39
N LEU A 7 7.01 -6.79 -16.40
CA LEU A 7 7.58 -7.32 -15.15
C LEU A 7 8.67 -6.39 -14.60
N SER A 8 9.50 -5.85 -15.48
CA SER A 8 10.46 -4.79 -15.22
C SER A 8 10.86 -4.16 -16.55
N SER A 9 11.14 -2.87 -16.53
CA SER A 9 11.77 -2.16 -17.67
C SER A 9 13.21 -1.74 -17.39
N LEU A 10 13.64 -1.81 -16.11
CA LEU A 10 14.97 -1.44 -15.64
C LEU A 10 15.89 -2.64 -15.54
N ASP A 11 17.17 -2.43 -15.72
CA ASP A 11 18.17 -3.42 -15.35
C ASP A 11 18.37 -3.45 -13.80
N PRO A 12 19.05 -4.47 -13.25
CA PRO A 12 19.24 -4.57 -11.80
C PRO A 12 20.00 -3.40 -11.18
N GLY A 13 20.88 -2.72 -11.95
CA GLY A 13 21.64 -1.56 -11.50
C GLY A 13 20.74 -0.34 -11.34
N ASP A 14 19.92 -0.06 -12.35
CA ASP A 14 18.97 1.05 -12.37
C ASP A 14 17.89 0.86 -11.29
N LEU A 15 17.42 -0.38 -11.08
CA LEU A 15 16.48 -0.69 -10.01
C LEU A 15 17.08 -0.43 -8.61
N ALA A 16 18.38 -0.73 -8.43
CA ALA A 16 19.07 -0.44 -7.17
C ALA A 16 19.26 1.08 -6.98
N GLU A 17 19.50 1.83 -8.05
CA GLU A 17 19.58 3.30 -8.01
C GLU A 17 18.24 3.93 -7.68
N LEU A 18 17.14 3.45 -8.25
CA LEU A 18 15.78 3.88 -7.91
C LEU A 18 15.50 3.69 -6.41
N ARG A 19 15.81 2.50 -5.86
CA ARG A 19 15.68 2.24 -4.41
C ARG A 19 16.49 3.23 -3.58
N HIS A 20 17.74 3.45 -3.96
CA HIS A 20 18.63 4.37 -3.24
C HIS A 20 18.07 5.80 -3.26
N THR A 21 17.65 6.29 -4.42
CA THR A 21 17.10 7.63 -4.61
C THR A 21 15.85 7.87 -3.78
N VAL A 22 14.89 6.94 -3.82
CA VAL A 22 13.66 7.03 -3.02
C VAL A 22 13.99 7.03 -1.51
N ARG A 23 14.84 6.11 -1.06
CA ARG A 23 15.26 6.03 0.34
C ARG A 23 15.95 7.31 0.81
N ALA A 24 16.87 7.86 0.02
CA ALA A 24 17.59 9.07 0.32
C ALA A 24 16.63 10.26 0.46
N ALA A 25 15.76 10.48 -0.51
CA ALA A 25 14.78 11.57 -0.51
C ALA A 25 13.86 11.53 0.73
N VAL A 26 13.34 10.35 1.09
CA VAL A 26 12.47 10.21 2.27
C VAL A 26 13.26 10.42 3.57
N SER A 27 14.49 9.90 3.65
CA SER A 27 15.35 10.08 4.84
C SER A 27 15.79 11.55 5.03
N GLU A 28 16.13 12.25 3.95
CA GLU A 28 16.48 13.67 3.97
C GLU A 28 15.29 14.54 4.37
N SER A 29 14.06 14.11 4.07
CA SER A 29 12.82 14.73 4.54
C SER A 29 12.50 14.41 6.02
N GLY A 30 13.37 13.67 6.72
CA GLY A 30 13.33 13.45 8.17
C GLY A 30 12.51 12.22 8.61
N TYR A 31 12.10 11.33 7.70
CA TYR A 31 11.36 10.12 8.06
C TYR A 31 12.31 8.95 8.37
N PRO A 32 11.90 8.04 9.30
CA PRO A 32 10.58 7.88 9.94
C PRO A 32 10.31 8.80 11.14
N ALA A 33 11.30 9.47 11.69
CA ALA A 33 11.13 10.27 12.92
C ALA A 33 10.08 11.38 12.78
N GLY A 34 10.00 12.03 11.61
CA GLY A 34 9.02 13.08 11.28
C GLY A 34 7.57 12.62 11.33
N ALA A 35 7.31 11.32 11.22
CA ALA A 35 5.96 10.76 11.31
C ALA A 35 5.25 11.11 12.63
N ARG A 36 5.99 11.34 13.72
CA ARG A 36 5.40 11.74 15.02
C ARG A 36 4.64 13.07 14.95
N ALA A 37 5.09 13.99 14.11
CA ALA A 37 4.46 15.30 13.97
C ALA A 37 3.10 15.22 13.26
N LEU A 38 2.87 14.18 12.45
CA LEU A 38 1.63 14.01 11.68
C LEU A 38 0.40 13.74 12.56
N GLU A 39 0.57 13.20 13.76
CA GLU A 39 -0.54 12.99 14.70
C GLU A 39 -1.28 14.30 15.04
N PHE A 40 -0.59 15.42 14.97
CA PHE A 40 -1.08 16.74 15.40
C PHE A 40 -1.37 17.69 14.23
N GLN A 41 -1.26 17.24 12.97
CA GLN A 41 -1.54 18.06 11.80
C GLN A 41 -3.05 18.18 11.51
N GLY A 42 -3.55 19.44 11.33
CA GLY A 42 -4.97 19.75 11.31
C GLY A 42 -5.71 19.55 9.98
N GLU A 43 -5.16 19.94 8.83
CA GLU A 43 -5.90 19.99 7.56
C GLU A 43 -5.73 18.73 6.69
N HIS A 44 -4.56 18.14 6.65
CA HIS A 44 -4.25 16.92 5.89
C HIS A 44 -3.51 15.90 6.75
N PRO A 45 -4.16 15.33 7.79
CA PRO A 45 -3.48 14.41 8.67
C PRO A 45 -2.93 13.21 7.87
N GLY A 46 -1.66 12.89 8.06
CA GLY A 46 -1.02 11.72 7.46
C GLY A 46 -0.62 11.85 5.99
N LEU A 47 -0.61 13.05 5.43
CA LEU A 47 -0.02 13.38 4.14
C LEU A 47 1.08 14.42 4.35
N ASP A 48 2.25 14.18 3.78
CA ASP A 48 3.29 15.20 3.60
C ASP A 48 3.26 15.67 2.13
N PRO A 49 2.66 16.84 1.84
CA PRO A 49 2.50 17.31 0.46
C PRO A 49 3.83 17.72 -0.18
N ASP A 50 4.82 18.20 0.60
CA ASP A 50 6.13 18.57 0.08
C ASP A 50 6.93 17.32 -0.29
N LEU A 51 6.92 16.28 0.55
CA LEU A 51 7.51 15.00 0.24
C LEU A 51 6.82 14.36 -0.98
N TRP A 52 5.47 14.40 -1.04
CA TRP A 52 4.76 13.86 -2.20
C TRP A 52 5.15 14.57 -3.49
N ARG A 53 5.23 15.91 -3.49
CA ARG A 53 5.68 16.69 -4.64
C ARG A 53 7.09 16.31 -5.07
N LEU A 54 8.04 16.23 -4.13
CA LEU A 54 9.42 15.80 -4.41
C LEU A 54 9.45 14.41 -5.06
N LEU A 55 8.74 13.45 -4.50
CA LEU A 55 8.74 12.07 -5.00
C LEU A 55 7.99 11.94 -6.33
N SER A 56 6.87 12.65 -6.51
CA SER A 56 6.03 12.53 -7.72
C SER A 56 6.58 13.33 -8.91
N GLU A 57 7.03 14.57 -8.69
CA GLU A 57 7.44 15.47 -9.77
C GLU A 57 8.95 15.36 -10.07
N ASP A 58 9.81 15.38 -9.03
CA ASP A 58 11.26 15.41 -9.24
C ASP A 58 11.86 14.01 -9.45
N ILE A 59 11.32 12.98 -8.76
CA ILE A 59 11.78 11.59 -8.89
C ILE A 59 10.89 10.79 -9.86
N GLY A 60 9.61 11.17 -10.01
CA GLY A 60 8.69 10.57 -10.96
C GLY A 60 7.99 9.30 -10.47
N ILE A 61 7.95 9.02 -9.15
CA ILE A 61 7.34 7.77 -8.66
C ILE A 61 5.81 7.71 -8.91
N ALA A 62 5.15 8.85 -9.13
CA ALA A 62 3.72 8.88 -9.46
C ALA A 62 3.40 8.16 -10.79
N GLY A 63 4.39 8.04 -11.69
CA GLY A 63 4.26 7.32 -12.96
C GLY A 63 4.70 5.85 -12.90
N VAL A 64 5.26 5.38 -11.79
CA VAL A 64 5.81 4.02 -11.71
C VAL A 64 4.74 2.95 -11.88
N GLY A 65 4.93 2.07 -12.88
CA GLY A 65 4.01 0.99 -13.23
C GLY A 65 2.77 1.43 -14.01
N LEU A 66 2.64 2.72 -14.36
CA LEU A 66 1.59 3.18 -15.27
C LEU A 66 2.04 3.00 -16.73
N PRO A 67 1.09 2.95 -17.70
CA PRO A 67 1.43 2.85 -19.12
C PRO A 67 2.30 4.02 -19.60
N GLU A 68 3.34 3.74 -20.39
CA GLU A 68 4.23 4.76 -20.96
C GLU A 68 3.45 5.84 -21.74
N SER A 69 2.38 5.43 -22.43
CA SER A 69 1.50 6.35 -23.17
C SER A 69 0.77 7.38 -22.29
N CYS A 70 0.80 7.22 -20.97
CA CYS A 70 0.22 8.12 -19.98
C CYS A 70 1.28 8.81 -19.11
N GLY A 71 2.55 8.79 -19.53
CA GLY A 71 3.67 9.33 -18.77
C GLY A 71 4.21 8.38 -17.69
N GLY A 72 3.84 7.10 -17.77
CA GLY A 72 4.32 6.07 -16.86
C GLY A 72 5.70 5.53 -17.21
N LEU A 73 6.30 4.83 -16.27
CA LEU A 73 7.59 4.15 -16.41
C LEU A 73 7.65 2.89 -15.54
N GLY A 74 8.47 1.93 -15.95
CA GLY A 74 8.66 0.72 -15.18
C GLY A 74 7.49 -0.26 -15.22
N GLY A 75 7.56 -1.23 -14.34
CA GLY A 75 6.57 -2.29 -14.20
C GLY A 75 6.41 -2.78 -12.76
N LEU A 76 6.11 -4.07 -12.58
CA LEU A 76 5.86 -4.64 -11.27
C LEU A 76 7.08 -4.55 -10.35
N ALA A 77 8.30 -4.82 -10.85
CA ALA A 77 9.50 -4.81 -10.02
C ALA A 77 9.78 -3.41 -9.44
N GLU A 78 9.58 -2.37 -10.25
CA GLU A 78 9.74 -0.98 -9.85
C GLU A 78 8.67 -0.55 -8.83
N ILE A 79 7.41 -0.96 -9.01
CA ILE A 79 6.34 -0.75 -8.03
C ILE A 79 6.75 -1.35 -6.67
N LEU A 80 7.20 -2.61 -6.65
CA LEU A 80 7.57 -3.30 -5.41
C LEU A 80 8.82 -2.68 -4.77
N ALA A 81 9.80 -2.26 -5.58
CA ALA A 81 10.99 -1.58 -5.10
C ALA A 81 10.66 -0.27 -4.38
N VAL A 82 9.84 0.59 -5.00
CA VAL A 82 9.39 1.85 -4.40
C VAL A 82 8.58 1.58 -3.13
N ALA A 83 7.62 0.65 -3.18
CA ALA A 83 6.78 0.32 -2.03
C ALA A 83 7.60 -0.17 -0.82
N GLU A 84 8.63 -1.02 -1.04
CA GLU A 84 9.53 -1.50 0.02
C GLU A 84 10.29 -0.35 0.69
N GLU A 85 10.82 0.60 -0.09
CA GLU A 85 11.55 1.76 0.46
C GLU A 85 10.62 2.71 1.24
N LEU A 86 9.41 2.95 0.73
CA LEU A 86 8.41 3.78 1.42
C LEU A 86 7.93 3.12 2.73
N GLY A 87 7.80 1.79 2.76
CA GLY A 87 7.50 1.02 3.96
C GLY A 87 8.62 1.04 4.99
N ALA A 88 9.87 0.90 4.55
CA ALA A 88 11.05 0.96 5.42
C ALA A 88 11.21 2.31 6.11
N THR A 89 10.74 3.39 5.50
CA THR A 89 10.85 4.77 5.98
C THR A 89 9.57 5.34 6.57
N LEU A 90 8.46 4.57 6.56
CA LEU A 90 7.12 5.03 6.99
C LEU A 90 6.66 6.30 6.25
N ALA A 91 7.00 6.43 4.98
CA ALA A 91 6.68 7.62 4.19
C ALA A 91 5.17 7.89 4.15
N PRO A 92 4.72 9.10 4.52
CA PRO A 92 3.30 9.46 4.56
C PRO A 92 2.85 10.02 3.20
N VAL A 93 2.91 9.17 2.16
CA VAL A 93 2.59 9.53 0.77
C VAL A 93 1.61 8.54 0.15
N PRO A 94 0.78 8.96 -0.82
CA PRO A 94 -0.34 8.18 -1.35
C PRO A 94 0.08 7.17 -2.43
N PHE A 95 1.34 6.79 -2.55
CA PHE A 95 1.83 5.91 -3.63
C PHE A 95 1.02 4.62 -3.78
N LEU A 96 0.86 3.85 -2.68
CA LEU A 96 0.10 2.58 -2.73
C LEU A 96 -1.36 2.74 -3.14
N THR A 97 -1.98 3.87 -2.79
CA THR A 97 -3.42 4.07 -2.98
C THR A 97 -3.74 4.81 -4.27
N SER A 98 -2.92 5.78 -4.66
CA SER A 98 -3.10 6.58 -5.86
C SER A 98 -2.42 5.90 -7.06
N THR A 99 -1.10 5.85 -7.07
CA THR A 99 -0.35 5.32 -8.21
C THR A 99 -0.61 3.83 -8.42
N VAL A 100 -0.60 3.03 -7.35
CA VAL A 100 -0.75 1.59 -7.49
C VAL A 100 -2.23 1.19 -7.57
N LEU A 101 -3.01 1.32 -6.49
CA LEU A 101 -4.37 0.77 -6.48
C LEU A 101 -5.29 1.47 -7.50
N ALA A 102 -5.44 2.79 -7.41
CA ALA A 102 -6.29 3.53 -8.33
C ALA A 102 -5.73 3.50 -9.76
N GLY A 103 -4.41 3.71 -9.92
CA GLY A 103 -3.74 3.72 -11.21
C GLY A 103 -3.87 2.38 -11.95
N GLN A 104 -3.69 1.24 -11.28
CA GLN A 104 -3.79 -0.07 -11.93
C GLN A 104 -5.24 -0.45 -12.27
N ILE A 105 -6.24 -0.03 -11.47
CA ILE A 105 -7.65 -0.17 -11.85
C ILE A 105 -7.94 0.64 -13.11
N LEU A 106 -7.47 1.90 -13.18
CA LEU A 106 -7.66 2.78 -14.34
C LEU A 106 -6.94 2.25 -15.58
N ALA A 107 -5.72 1.71 -15.44
CA ALA A 107 -4.97 1.11 -16.54
C ALA A 107 -5.74 -0.08 -17.16
N ALA A 108 -6.39 -0.89 -16.31
CA ALA A 108 -7.24 -1.98 -16.77
C ALA A 108 -8.55 -1.51 -17.46
N CYS A 109 -8.94 -0.23 -17.32
CA CYS A 109 -10.04 0.37 -18.07
C CYS A 109 -9.65 0.83 -19.50
N GLY A 110 -8.39 0.64 -19.90
CA GLY A 110 -7.89 0.99 -21.24
C GLY A 110 -7.95 2.49 -21.55
N ASP A 111 -8.33 2.85 -22.76
CA ASP A 111 -8.35 4.26 -23.21
C ASP A 111 -9.27 5.14 -22.37
N ALA A 112 -10.34 4.59 -21.79
CA ALA A 112 -11.24 5.35 -20.91
C ALA A 112 -10.55 5.81 -19.61
N GLY A 113 -9.58 5.05 -19.12
CA GLY A 113 -8.79 5.39 -17.94
C GLY A 113 -7.67 6.41 -18.19
N ARG A 114 -7.23 6.56 -19.46
CA ARG A 114 -6.08 7.37 -19.85
C ARG A 114 -6.07 8.79 -19.27
N PRO A 115 -7.15 9.61 -19.37
CA PRO A 115 -7.12 10.98 -18.87
C PRO A 115 -6.83 11.08 -17.37
N TYR A 116 -7.25 10.09 -16.62
CA TYR A 116 -7.04 10.03 -15.17
C TYR A 116 -5.66 9.49 -14.79
N LEU A 117 -5.11 8.58 -15.62
CA LEU A 117 -3.73 8.10 -15.48
C LEU A 117 -2.72 9.23 -15.70
N GLU A 118 -2.95 10.09 -16.70
CA GLU A 118 -2.13 11.28 -16.97
C GLU A 118 -2.15 12.25 -15.75
N ARG A 119 -3.30 12.41 -15.07
CA ARG A 119 -3.42 13.21 -13.85
C ARG A 119 -2.63 12.60 -12.69
N ILE A 120 -2.71 11.26 -12.51
CA ILE A 120 -1.92 10.57 -11.47
C ILE A 120 -0.43 10.71 -11.77
N ALA A 121 0.01 10.46 -13.00
CA ALA A 121 1.41 10.60 -13.41
C ALA A 121 1.96 12.02 -13.20
N ALA A 122 1.08 13.04 -13.27
CA ALA A 122 1.39 14.44 -12.95
C ALA A 122 1.37 14.75 -11.44
N GLY A 123 1.18 13.76 -10.56
CA GLY A 123 1.20 13.92 -9.11
C GLY A 123 -0.15 14.16 -8.43
N GLU A 124 -1.27 14.25 -9.19
CA GLU A 124 -2.59 14.33 -8.56
C GLU A 124 -2.92 13.06 -7.77
N ILE A 125 -3.55 13.23 -6.63
CA ILE A 125 -3.90 12.13 -5.75
C ILE A 125 -5.27 11.57 -6.12
N ALA A 126 -5.32 10.28 -6.48
CA ALA A 126 -6.55 9.52 -6.62
C ALA A 126 -6.78 8.63 -5.39
N ALA A 127 -8.04 8.39 -5.03
CA ALA A 127 -8.38 7.42 -4.01
C ALA A 127 -9.36 6.38 -4.55
N ALA A 128 -9.14 5.10 -4.20
CA ALA A 128 -9.99 4.01 -4.64
C ALA A 128 -11.09 3.71 -3.60
N ALA A 129 -12.33 4.03 -3.94
CA ALA A 129 -13.53 3.77 -3.14
C ALA A 129 -14.15 2.42 -3.58
N ILE A 130 -13.53 1.31 -3.14
CA ILE A 130 -13.79 -0.05 -3.64
C ILE A 130 -14.03 -1.09 -2.53
N THR A 131 -14.00 -0.65 -1.27
CA THR A 131 -14.11 -1.56 -0.12
C THR A 131 -15.53 -1.60 0.43
N ASP A 132 -15.84 -2.66 1.16
CA ASP A 132 -17.06 -2.79 1.95
C ASP A 132 -17.02 -1.89 3.21
N VAL A 133 -18.06 -1.99 4.03
CA VAL A 133 -18.16 -1.23 5.29
C VAL A 133 -17.11 -1.64 6.34
N PHE A 134 -16.39 -2.73 6.12
CA PHE A 134 -15.31 -3.25 6.98
C PHE A 134 -13.92 -2.97 6.42
N GLY A 135 -13.81 -2.33 5.25
CA GLY A 135 -12.54 -2.06 4.58
C GLY A 135 -11.97 -3.25 3.81
N ARG A 136 -12.79 -4.28 3.54
CA ARG A 136 -12.41 -5.45 2.74
C ARG A 136 -12.81 -5.23 1.28
N VAL A 137 -12.12 -5.91 0.39
CA VAL A 137 -12.46 -6.00 -1.02
C VAL A 137 -13.38 -7.20 -1.26
N GLY A 138 -14.41 -7.02 -2.06
CA GLY A 138 -15.38 -8.08 -2.38
C GLY A 138 -16.77 -7.52 -2.62
N ASP A 139 -17.45 -7.09 -1.57
CA ASP A 139 -18.76 -6.48 -1.69
C ASP A 139 -18.65 -5.01 -2.13
N VAL A 140 -19.40 -4.65 -3.15
CA VAL A 140 -19.44 -3.30 -3.71
C VAL A 140 -20.46 -2.45 -2.92
N ALA A 141 -20.00 -1.36 -2.31
CA ALA A 141 -20.82 -0.52 -1.44
C ALA A 141 -21.64 0.56 -2.19
N CYS A 142 -21.34 0.77 -3.47
CA CYS A 142 -22.01 1.78 -4.29
C CYS A 142 -22.88 1.16 -5.38
N THR A 143 -23.93 1.91 -5.78
CA THR A 143 -24.74 1.65 -6.96
C THR A 143 -24.62 2.81 -7.93
N ALA A 144 -24.88 2.56 -9.22
CA ALA A 144 -24.94 3.63 -10.22
C ALA A 144 -26.07 3.39 -11.21
N ASP A 145 -26.78 4.47 -11.54
CA ASP A 145 -27.83 4.54 -12.54
C ASP A 145 -27.76 5.87 -13.30
N ASP A 146 -28.81 6.21 -14.04
CA ASP A 146 -28.91 7.46 -14.82
C ASP A 146 -28.83 8.73 -13.95
N SER A 147 -29.08 8.64 -12.65
CA SER A 147 -28.97 9.76 -11.71
C SER A 147 -27.54 9.99 -11.20
N GLY A 148 -26.66 9.01 -11.34
CA GLY A 148 -25.27 9.06 -10.90
C GLY A 148 -24.88 7.95 -9.94
N VAL A 149 -23.74 8.12 -9.27
CA VAL A 149 -23.20 7.19 -8.28
C VAL A 149 -23.77 7.49 -6.90
N SER A 150 -24.25 6.46 -6.19
CA SER A 150 -24.80 6.56 -4.83
C SER A 150 -24.24 5.47 -3.92
N GLY A 151 -23.92 5.85 -2.68
CA GLY A 151 -23.41 4.90 -1.68
C GLY A 151 -22.42 5.55 -0.71
N THR A 152 -21.93 4.75 0.24
CA THR A 152 -20.94 5.19 1.21
C THR A 152 -19.88 4.13 1.38
N VAL A 153 -18.63 4.50 1.15
CA VAL A 153 -17.46 3.66 1.30
C VAL A 153 -16.64 4.10 2.50
N ARG A 154 -16.24 3.16 3.34
CA ARG A 154 -15.44 3.44 4.53
C ARG A 154 -13.99 2.99 4.32
N PHE A 155 -13.10 3.56 5.13
CA PHE A 155 -11.67 3.25 5.12
C PHE A 155 -10.98 3.50 3.77
N VAL A 156 -11.47 4.50 3.03
CA VAL A 156 -10.84 4.96 1.79
C VAL A 156 -9.55 5.68 2.15
N ALA A 157 -8.42 5.04 1.88
CA ALA A 157 -7.12 5.62 2.18
C ALA A 157 -6.87 6.85 1.32
N TYR A 158 -6.43 7.95 1.95
CA TYR A 158 -6.29 9.29 1.36
C TYR A 158 -7.58 9.87 0.74
N GLY A 159 -8.76 9.31 1.05
CA GLY A 159 -10.02 9.73 0.45
C GLY A 159 -10.42 11.18 0.71
N ALA A 160 -9.94 11.79 1.79
CA ALA A 160 -10.19 13.22 2.07
C ALA A 160 -9.14 14.16 1.45
N SER A 161 -8.05 13.63 0.89
CA SER A 161 -6.97 14.40 0.28
C SER A 161 -6.86 14.16 -1.23
N SER A 162 -7.77 13.38 -1.81
CA SER A 162 -7.76 13.06 -3.24
C SER A 162 -8.46 14.14 -4.08
N ALA A 163 -8.02 14.29 -5.32
CA ALA A 163 -8.66 15.13 -6.33
C ALA A 163 -9.89 14.45 -6.94
N PHE A 164 -9.85 13.12 -7.05
CA PHE A 164 -10.96 12.32 -7.55
C PHE A 164 -10.96 10.90 -6.95
N HIS A 165 -12.10 10.22 -7.07
CA HIS A 165 -12.31 8.87 -6.57
C HIS A 165 -12.52 7.90 -7.72
N VAL A 166 -11.80 6.76 -7.71
CA VAL A 166 -12.08 5.59 -8.54
C VAL A 166 -13.07 4.73 -7.76
N VAL A 167 -14.28 4.58 -8.28
CA VAL A 167 -15.40 3.96 -7.56
C VAL A 167 -15.85 2.70 -8.27
N SER A 168 -15.94 1.59 -7.56
CA SER A 168 -16.69 0.43 -8.03
C SER A 168 -18.16 0.58 -7.67
N ALA A 169 -19.06 0.43 -8.66
CA ALA A 169 -20.50 0.53 -8.42
C ALA A 169 -21.27 -0.57 -9.15
N ILE A 170 -22.33 -1.07 -8.51
CA ILE A 170 -23.28 -2.03 -9.10
C ILE A 170 -24.21 -1.28 -10.03
N THR A 171 -24.27 -1.72 -11.27
CA THR A 171 -25.23 -1.30 -12.30
C THR A 171 -26.21 -2.42 -12.62
N ALA A 172 -27.19 -2.15 -13.49
CA ALA A 172 -28.08 -3.21 -14.00
C ALA A 172 -27.33 -4.31 -14.78
N GLU A 173 -26.13 -4.02 -15.27
CA GLU A 173 -25.31 -4.93 -16.09
C GLU A 173 -24.20 -5.65 -15.30
N GLY A 174 -24.01 -5.30 -14.02
CA GLY A 174 -22.95 -5.84 -13.15
C GLY A 174 -22.11 -4.74 -12.49
N THR A 175 -20.92 -5.08 -12.02
CA THR A 175 -20.03 -4.12 -11.40
C THR A 175 -19.20 -3.39 -12.44
N ASP A 176 -19.27 -2.05 -12.43
CA ASP A 176 -18.49 -1.19 -13.31
C ASP A 176 -17.68 -0.15 -12.53
N ILE A 177 -16.65 0.39 -13.19
CA ILE A 177 -15.78 1.42 -12.65
C ILE A 177 -16.24 2.80 -13.10
N PHE A 178 -16.30 3.70 -12.14
CA PHE A 178 -16.62 5.11 -12.33
C PHE A 178 -15.49 5.99 -11.78
N VAL A 179 -15.34 7.17 -12.33
CA VAL A 179 -14.56 8.24 -11.71
C VAL A 179 -15.51 9.35 -11.30
N VAL A 180 -15.40 9.77 -10.04
CA VAL A 180 -16.16 10.88 -9.45
C VAL A 180 -15.17 11.91 -8.93
N GLU A 181 -15.31 13.19 -9.34
CA GLU A 181 -14.46 14.25 -8.84
C GLU A 181 -14.71 14.45 -7.32
N ALA A 182 -13.67 14.82 -6.58
CA ALA A 182 -13.80 14.99 -5.12
C ALA A 182 -14.84 16.05 -4.75
N ALA A 183 -15.00 17.09 -5.57
CA ALA A 183 -15.99 18.15 -5.39
C ALA A 183 -17.45 17.63 -5.45
N ASP A 184 -17.69 16.50 -6.11
CA ASP A 184 -19.00 15.86 -6.25
C ASP A 184 -19.25 14.77 -5.19
N SER A 185 -18.40 14.68 -4.19
CA SER A 185 -18.50 13.73 -3.09
C SER A 185 -18.43 14.41 -1.73
N SER A 186 -18.69 13.66 -0.67
CA SER A 186 -18.46 14.11 0.71
C SER A 186 -17.47 13.16 1.39
N ALA A 187 -16.31 13.68 1.78
CA ALA A 187 -15.28 12.92 2.47
C ALA A 187 -15.13 13.38 3.93
N ARG A 188 -15.15 12.42 4.86
CA ARG A 188 -14.95 12.68 6.29
C ARG A 188 -13.80 11.83 6.80
N SER A 189 -12.73 12.47 7.25
CA SER A 189 -11.56 11.80 7.84
C SER A 189 -11.96 10.92 9.03
N LEU A 190 -11.32 9.77 9.13
CA LEU A 190 -11.43 8.83 10.24
C LEU A 190 -10.17 8.91 11.11
N ALA A 191 -10.34 8.72 12.42
CA ALA A 191 -9.20 8.51 13.30
C ALA A 191 -8.51 7.19 12.93
N SER A 192 -7.24 7.27 12.55
CA SER A 192 -6.41 6.11 12.21
C SER A 192 -5.44 5.78 13.33
N LEU A 193 -5.19 4.49 13.56
CA LEU A 193 -4.12 4.05 14.44
C LEU A 193 -2.76 4.45 13.87
N ASP A 194 -2.58 4.29 12.56
CA ASP A 194 -1.42 4.77 11.82
C ASP A 194 -1.73 6.14 11.21
N PHE A 195 -1.17 7.17 11.78
CA PHE A 195 -1.35 8.54 11.29
C PHE A 195 -0.52 8.86 10.05
N THR A 196 0.30 7.94 9.55
CA THR A 196 0.97 8.02 8.25
C THR A 196 0.15 7.40 7.12
N ARG A 197 -1.06 6.87 7.43
CA ARG A 197 -2.02 6.25 6.50
C ARG A 197 -3.43 6.80 6.79
N PRO A 198 -3.73 8.05 6.38
CA PRO A 198 -5.03 8.65 6.62
C PRO A 198 -6.13 7.89 5.87
N SER A 199 -7.27 7.75 6.49
CA SER A 199 -8.45 7.12 5.91
C SER A 199 -9.67 8.00 6.07
N ALA A 200 -10.64 7.86 5.18
CA ALA A 200 -11.89 8.59 5.20
C ALA A 200 -13.10 7.70 4.97
N THR A 201 -14.26 8.18 5.39
CA THR A 201 -15.53 7.75 4.84
C THR A 201 -15.87 8.68 3.69
N VAL A 202 -16.12 8.12 2.50
CA VAL A 202 -16.51 8.87 1.29
C VAL A 202 -17.94 8.50 0.95
N SER A 203 -18.80 9.49 0.75
CA SER A 203 -20.22 9.32 0.42
C SER A 203 -20.56 10.01 -0.90
N PHE A 204 -21.34 9.31 -1.69
CA PHE A 204 -21.85 9.73 -2.99
C PHE A 204 -23.37 9.80 -2.93
N ALA A 205 -23.98 10.89 -3.43
CA ALA A 205 -25.42 11.14 -3.36
C ALA A 205 -25.93 11.52 -4.76
N ALA A 206 -26.14 10.52 -5.61
CA ALA A 206 -26.38 10.70 -7.04
C ALA A 206 -25.29 11.58 -7.68
N SER A 207 -24.05 11.32 -7.30
CA SER A 207 -22.89 12.09 -7.72
C SER A 207 -22.63 11.90 -9.21
N PRO A 208 -22.39 12.97 -9.99
CA PRO A 208 -21.94 12.84 -11.37
C PRO A 208 -20.68 12.01 -11.44
N GLY A 209 -20.67 10.99 -12.31
CA GLY A 209 -19.53 10.09 -12.46
C GLY A 209 -19.33 9.73 -13.92
N VAL A 210 -18.07 9.63 -14.34
CA VAL A 210 -17.70 9.12 -15.67
C VAL A 210 -17.57 7.62 -15.60
N ARG A 211 -18.43 6.89 -16.29
CA ARG A 211 -18.39 5.42 -16.40
C ARG A 211 -17.27 5.00 -17.35
N LEU A 212 -16.33 4.20 -16.86
CA LEU A 212 -15.15 3.76 -17.61
C LEU A 212 -15.28 2.34 -18.17
N THR A 213 -16.10 1.49 -17.53
CA THR A 213 -16.36 0.12 -17.98
C THR A 213 -17.86 -0.11 -18.15
N PHE A 214 -18.23 -1.15 -18.92
CA PHE A 214 -19.60 -1.47 -19.24
C PHE A 214 -19.82 -2.99 -19.16
N GLY A 215 -21.06 -3.42 -18.93
CA GLY A 215 -21.43 -4.83 -18.96
C GLY A 215 -20.82 -5.65 -17.83
N GLY A 216 -20.47 -5.04 -16.69
CA GLY A 216 -19.84 -5.71 -15.57
C GLY A 216 -18.32 -5.91 -15.71
N ALA A 217 -17.67 -5.35 -16.74
CA ALA A 217 -16.22 -5.47 -16.96
C ALA A 217 -15.38 -4.83 -15.84
N GLY A 218 -15.98 -3.96 -15.03
CA GLY A 218 -15.33 -3.36 -13.87
C GLY A 218 -14.85 -4.37 -12.83
N ALA A 219 -15.50 -5.52 -12.69
CA ALA A 219 -15.04 -6.57 -11.79
C ALA A 219 -13.65 -7.11 -12.19
N THR A 220 -13.38 -7.25 -13.49
CA THR A 220 -12.05 -7.66 -13.99
C THR A 220 -10.99 -6.58 -13.77
N ALA A 221 -11.32 -5.31 -14.05
CA ALA A 221 -10.42 -4.18 -13.81
C ALA A 221 -10.07 -4.04 -12.31
N LEU A 222 -11.07 -4.19 -11.44
CA LEU A 222 -10.90 -4.19 -10.00
C LEU A 222 -9.98 -5.33 -9.54
N GLY A 223 -10.19 -6.56 -10.04
CA GLY A 223 -9.37 -7.72 -9.71
C GLY A 223 -7.90 -7.50 -10.07
N HIS A 224 -7.63 -6.96 -11.27
CA HIS A 224 -6.27 -6.66 -11.72
C HIS A 224 -5.57 -5.63 -10.81
N GLY A 225 -6.19 -4.49 -10.58
CA GLY A 225 -5.62 -3.45 -9.71
C GLY A 225 -5.43 -3.92 -8.28
N LEU A 226 -6.36 -4.73 -7.77
CA LEU A 226 -6.25 -5.33 -6.45
C LEU A 226 -5.03 -6.25 -6.32
N ASP A 227 -4.79 -7.15 -7.26
CA ASP A 227 -3.68 -8.11 -7.17
C ASP A 227 -2.32 -7.39 -7.11
N ILE A 228 -2.14 -6.35 -7.93
CA ILE A 228 -0.92 -5.53 -7.88
C ILE A 228 -0.81 -4.75 -6.58
N ALA A 229 -1.91 -4.17 -6.08
CA ALA A 229 -1.92 -3.45 -4.82
C ALA A 229 -1.64 -4.35 -3.60
N LEU A 230 -2.06 -5.62 -3.64
CA LEU A 230 -1.73 -6.62 -2.61
C LEU A 230 -0.23 -6.91 -2.58
N LEU A 231 0.41 -7.08 -3.76
CA LEU A 231 1.86 -7.28 -3.86
C LEU A 231 2.63 -6.04 -3.39
N ALA A 232 2.22 -4.84 -3.80
CA ALA A 232 2.83 -3.60 -3.35
C ALA A 232 2.67 -3.37 -1.83
N THR A 233 1.50 -3.72 -1.26
CA THR A 233 1.31 -3.70 0.19
C THR A 233 2.22 -4.71 0.89
N ALA A 234 2.40 -5.90 0.31
CA ALA A 234 3.32 -6.90 0.85
C ALA A 234 4.79 -6.42 0.79
N ALA A 235 5.17 -5.65 -0.23
CA ALA A 235 6.49 -5.04 -0.33
C ALA A 235 6.69 -3.91 0.72
N ASP A 236 5.69 -3.05 0.94
CA ASP A 236 5.69 -2.06 2.03
C ASP A 236 5.88 -2.74 3.40
N GLN A 237 5.15 -3.84 3.63
CA GLN A 237 5.27 -4.65 4.85
C GLN A 237 6.65 -5.29 5.00
N LEU A 238 7.26 -5.78 3.91
CA LEU A 238 8.63 -6.28 3.91
C LEU A 238 9.63 -5.19 4.29
N GLY A 239 9.51 -4.00 3.71
CA GLY A 239 10.35 -2.86 4.04
C GLY A 239 10.28 -2.49 5.53
N GLY A 240 9.07 -2.39 6.07
CA GLY A 240 8.85 -2.14 7.50
C GLY A 240 9.40 -3.25 8.40
N ALA A 241 9.21 -4.53 8.04
CA ALA A 241 9.72 -5.68 8.78
C ALA A 241 11.26 -5.72 8.78
N GLN A 242 11.88 -5.50 7.62
CA GLN A 242 13.35 -5.42 7.50
C GLN A 242 13.91 -4.30 8.38
N ARG A 243 13.32 -3.12 8.34
CA ARG A 243 13.77 -1.99 9.17
C ARG A 243 13.62 -2.28 10.67
N CYS A 244 12.54 -2.92 11.09
CA CYS A 244 12.34 -3.36 12.47
C CYS A 244 13.42 -4.37 12.89
N PHE A 245 13.72 -5.34 12.04
CA PHE A 245 14.77 -6.33 12.28
C PHE A 245 16.14 -5.65 12.45
N ASP A 246 16.54 -4.78 11.53
CA ASP A 246 17.82 -4.09 11.55
C ASP A 246 17.98 -3.21 12.81
N MET A 247 16.96 -2.42 13.12
CA MET A 247 16.92 -1.56 14.30
C MET A 247 17.06 -2.37 15.60
N THR A 248 16.41 -3.53 15.65
CA THR A 248 16.50 -4.43 16.80
C THR A 248 17.87 -5.08 16.91
N LEU A 249 18.42 -5.53 15.76
CA LEU A 249 19.77 -6.11 15.69
C LEU A 249 20.83 -5.12 16.16
N GLU A 250 20.72 -3.85 15.78
CA GLU A 250 21.61 -2.79 16.27
C GLU A 250 21.44 -2.61 17.78
N TYR A 251 20.21 -2.48 18.28
CA TYR A 251 19.94 -2.24 19.68
C TYR A 251 20.50 -3.32 20.60
N ILE A 252 20.30 -4.61 20.27
CA ILE A 252 20.74 -5.72 21.13
C ILE A 252 22.25 -5.86 21.22
N LYS A 253 23.03 -5.25 20.27
CA LYS A 253 24.50 -5.28 20.27
C LYS A 253 25.13 -4.34 21.30
N PHE A 254 24.43 -3.28 21.71
CA PHE A 254 24.97 -2.32 22.68
C PHE A 254 24.18 -2.26 23.99
N ARG A 255 22.89 -2.65 23.99
CA ARG A 255 22.08 -2.64 25.21
C ARG A 255 22.59 -3.66 26.20
N ARG A 256 22.89 -3.21 27.42
CA ARG A 256 23.40 -4.08 28.49
C ARG A 256 22.34 -4.32 29.57
N GLN A 257 22.20 -5.59 29.97
CA GLN A 257 21.45 -6.04 31.14
C GLN A 257 22.19 -7.27 31.76
N PHE A 258 22.10 -7.46 33.06
CA PHE A 258 22.79 -8.55 33.76
C PHE A 258 24.31 -8.56 33.46
N ASN A 259 24.94 -7.35 33.46
CA ASN A 259 26.36 -7.11 33.19
C ASN A 259 26.89 -7.52 31.81
N ARG A 260 26.04 -7.79 30.83
CA ARG A 260 26.44 -8.09 29.45
C ARG A 260 25.44 -7.56 28.41
N GLU A 261 25.84 -7.52 27.16
CA GLU A 261 24.98 -7.17 26.04
C GLU A 261 23.82 -8.17 25.93
N ILE A 262 22.59 -7.67 25.70
CA ILE A 262 21.41 -8.57 25.63
C ILE A 262 21.47 -9.50 24.42
N GLY A 263 22.12 -9.10 23.33
CA GLY A 263 22.38 -9.94 22.16
C GLY A 263 23.32 -11.13 22.43
N SER A 264 24.03 -11.15 23.58
CA SER A 264 24.86 -12.30 23.97
C SER A 264 24.04 -13.49 24.52
N PHE A 265 22.77 -13.27 24.90
CA PHE A 265 21.89 -14.34 25.40
C PHE A 265 21.39 -15.23 24.26
N GLN A 266 21.46 -16.53 24.44
CA GLN A 266 21.07 -17.50 23.39
C GLN A 266 19.58 -17.36 23.03
N ALA A 267 18.71 -17.12 24.01
CA ALA A 267 17.29 -16.91 23.77
C ALA A 267 17.02 -15.70 22.86
N ILE A 268 17.80 -14.62 22.97
CA ILE A 268 17.68 -13.44 22.11
C ILE A 268 18.17 -13.76 20.69
N LYS A 269 19.29 -14.49 20.57
CA LYS A 269 19.80 -14.93 19.26
C LYS A 269 18.80 -15.80 18.50
N HIS A 270 18.13 -16.72 19.18
CA HIS A 270 17.10 -17.57 18.55
C HIS A 270 15.92 -16.74 18.07
N ARG A 271 15.41 -15.82 18.88
CA ARG A 271 14.32 -14.91 18.48
C ARG A 271 14.69 -14.06 17.25
N MET A 272 15.93 -13.55 17.20
CA MET A 272 16.40 -12.81 16.03
C MET A 272 16.59 -13.71 14.79
N ALA A 273 17.01 -14.95 14.96
CA ALA A 273 17.07 -15.92 13.86
C ALA A 273 15.67 -16.25 13.30
N ASP A 274 14.67 -16.44 14.18
CA ASP A 274 13.28 -16.63 13.77
C ASP A 274 12.72 -15.40 13.05
N ALA A 275 13.01 -14.19 13.53
CA ALA A 275 12.60 -12.94 12.88
C ALA A 275 13.25 -12.79 11.48
N LEU A 276 14.54 -13.11 11.35
CA LEU A 276 15.24 -13.10 10.06
C LEU A 276 14.59 -14.07 9.07
N MET A 277 14.26 -15.28 9.51
CA MET A 277 13.59 -16.26 8.67
C MET A 277 12.26 -15.73 8.12
N LEU A 278 11.46 -15.05 8.93
CA LEU A 278 10.19 -14.46 8.49
C LEU A 278 10.41 -13.40 7.41
N VAL A 279 11.41 -12.52 7.58
CA VAL A 279 11.77 -11.47 6.61
C VAL A 279 12.26 -12.08 5.30
N GLU A 280 13.18 -13.05 5.36
CA GLU A 280 13.75 -13.69 4.16
C GLU A 280 12.70 -14.49 3.38
N MET A 281 11.77 -15.16 4.04
CA MET A 281 10.66 -15.83 3.37
C MET A 281 9.72 -14.81 2.68
N ALA A 282 9.45 -13.66 3.30
CA ALA A 282 8.66 -12.59 2.67
C ALA A 282 9.37 -12.05 1.43
N ARG A 283 10.68 -11.80 1.51
CA ARG A 283 11.52 -11.36 0.38
C ARG A 283 11.48 -12.35 -0.77
N SER A 284 11.74 -13.62 -0.48
CA SER A 284 11.75 -14.69 -1.49
C SER A 284 10.41 -14.85 -2.20
N GLY A 285 9.29 -14.65 -1.48
CA GLY A 285 7.95 -14.68 -2.07
C GLY A 285 7.74 -13.57 -3.10
N LEU A 286 8.14 -12.35 -2.79
CA LEU A 286 8.03 -11.19 -3.68
C LEU A 286 9.00 -11.28 -4.87
N GLU A 287 10.26 -11.66 -4.63
CA GLU A 287 11.24 -11.87 -5.70
C GLU A 287 10.78 -12.92 -6.71
N ARG A 288 10.16 -14.00 -6.24
CA ARG A 288 9.61 -15.04 -7.13
C ARG A 288 8.57 -14.48 -8.10
N VAL A 289 7.68 -13.61 -7.62
CA VAL A 289 6.62 -13.03 -8.47
C VAL A 289 7.19 -12.09 -9.53
N THR A 290 8.21 -11.31 -9.20
CA THR A 290 8.87 -10.42 -10.18
C THR A 290 9.70 -11.18 -11.21
N TRP A 291 10.27 -12.31 -10.80
CA TRP A 291 11.13 -13.13 -11.69
C TRP A 291 10.30 -14.01 -12.63
N LYS A 292 9.26 -14.64 -12.10
CA LYS A 292 8.41 -15.58 -12.84
C LYS A 292 7.02 -15.60 -12.20
N PRO A 293 6.12 -14.68 -12.57
CA PRO A 293 4.75 -14.75 -12.12
C PRO A 293 4.13 -16.08 -12.58
N SER A 294 3.31 -16.66 -11.73
CA SER A 294 2.59 -17.87 -12.10
C SER A 294 1.39 -17.54 -13.00
N GLU A 295 0.85 -18.57 -13.68
CA GLU A 295 -0.43 -18.43 -14.38
C GLU A 295 -1.57 -18.07 -13.40
N GLN A 296 -1.35 -18.32 -12.11
CA GLN A 296 -2.28 -18.00 -11.01
C GLN A 296 -1.82 -16.73 -10.26
N PHE A 297 -1.65 -15.63 -10.94
CA PHE A 297 -1.13 -14.37 -10.38
C PHE A 297 -1.92 -13.89 -9.16
N SER A 298 -3.26 -14.05 -9.16
CA SER A 298 -4.12 -13.70 -8.03
C SER A 298 -3.84 -14.55 -6.77
N VAL A 299 -3.43 -15.83 -6.95
CA VAL A 299 -2.99 -16.68 -5.82
C VAL A 299 -1.68 -16.16 -5.26
N ASP A 300 -0.71 -15.84 -6.12
CA ASP A 300 0.57 -15.27 -5.70
C ASP A 300 0.39 -13.98 -4.91
N ALA A 301 -0.48 -13.08 -5.38
CA ALA A 301 -0.79 -11.84 -4.69
C ALA A 301 -1.40 -12.08 -3.29
N ALA A 302 -2.38 -12.97 -3.19
CA ALA A 302 -3.03 -13.31 -1.92
C ALA A 302 -2.06 -14.00 -0.93
N VAL A 303 -1.18 -14.91 -1.42
CA VAL A 303 -0.17 -15.59 -0.61
C VAL A 303 0.83 -14.59 -0.03
N ASN A 304 1.40 -13.71 -0.86
CA ASN A 304 2.37 -12.71 -0.40
C ASN A 304 1.74 -11.74 0.61
N LYS A 305 0.51 -11.24 0.35
CA LYS A 305 -0.19 -10.37 1.28
C LYS A 305 -0.45 -11.05 2.63
N ALA A 306 -0.92 -12.30 2.63
CA ALA A 306 -1.18 -13.04 3.86
C ALA A 306 0.11 -13.28 4.66
N TRP A 307 1.17 -13.74 3.98
CA TRP A 307 2.46 -14.02 4.64
C TRP A 307 3.10 -12.76 5.19
N CYS A 308 3.26 -11.71 4.38
CA CYS A 308 3.93 -10.47 4.79
C CYS A 308 3.18 -9.77 5.93
N SER A 309 1.84 -9.85 5.96
CA SER A 309 1.05 -9.32 7.08
C SER A 309 1.37 -10.01 8.41
N ASP A 310 1.44 -11.34 8.42
CA ASP A 310 1.78 -12.11 9.62
C ASP A 310 3.26 -11.91 10.01
N ALA A 311 4.17 -11.94 9.04
CA ALA A 311 5.59 -11.75 9.27
C ALA A 311 5.90 -10.37 9.87
N TYR A 312 5.36 -9.30 9.29
CA TYR A 312 5.58 -7.94 9.79
C TYR A 312 5.02 -7.76 11.21
N ASN A 313 3.80 -8.27 11.46
CA ASN A 313 3.24 -8.22 12.81
C ASN A 313 4.10 -8.98 13.83
N ALA A 314 4.65 -10.13 13.48
CA ALA A 314 5.53 -10.90 14.36
C ALA A 314 6.86 -10.18 14.61
N VAL A 315 7.53 -9.71 13.55
CA VAL A 315 8.82 -9.01 13.65
C VAL A 315 8.68 -7.71 14.47
N VAL A 316 7.65 -6.90 14.22
CA VAL A 316 7.48 -5.65 14.98
C VAL A 316 7.13 -5.91 16.45
N ALA A 317 6.39 -6.97 16.75
CA ALA A 317 6.12 -7.37 18.14
C ALA A 317 7.43 -7.75 18.87
N GLU A 318 8.32 -8.49 18.20
CA GLU A 318 9.66 -8.78 18.72
C GLU A 318 10.49 -7.52 18.90
N THR A 319 10.43 -6.58 17.95
CA THR A 319 11.12 -5.28 18.04
C THR A 319 10.68 -4.53 19.30
N VAL A 320 9.39 -4.34 19.51
CA VAL A 320 8.86 -3.66 20.69
C VAL A 320 9.28 -4.39 21.99
N GLN A 321 9.17 -5.72 22.00
CA GLN A 321 9.54 -6.54 23.18
C GLN A 321 11.02 -6.42 23.53
N LEU A 322 11.92 -6.48 22.53
CA LEU A 322 13.37 -6.47 22.76
C LEU A 322 13.90 -5.08 23.13
N HIS A 323 13.25 -4.01 22.67
CA HIS A 323 13.51 -2.64 23.13
C HIS A 323 12.99 -2.36 24.54
N GLY A 324 12.02 -3.16 25.04
CA GLY A 324 11.41 -2.96 26.35
C GLY A 324 10.66 -1.63 26.44
N GLY A 325 10.69 -0.98 27.60
CA GLY A 325 9.91 0.24 27.83
C GLY A 325 10.14 1.36 26.80
N VAL A 326 11.35 1.53 26.31
CA VAL A 326 11.66 2.58 25.31
C VAL A 326 10.95 2.35 23.97
N GLY A 327 10.72 1.10 23.58
CA GLY A 327 10.03 0.76 22.35
C GLY A 327 8.56 1.21 22.29
N PHE A 328 7.98 1.58 23.44
CA PHE A 328 6.61 2.10 23.56
C PHE A 328 6.55 3.63 23.78
N THR A 329 7.70 4.29 23.90
CA THR A 329 7.76 5.73 24.12
C THR A 329 7.86 6.50 22.81
N TRP A 330 7.48 7.77 22.84
CA TRP A 330 7.65 8.69 21.71
C TRP A 330 9.10 9.01 21.35
N GLU A 331 10.05 8.56 22.17
CA GLU A 331 11.48 8.74 21.93
C GLU A 331 12.06 7.76 20.91
N HIS A 332 11.31 6.66 20.61
CA HIS A 332 11.77 5.57 19.74
C HIS A 332 10.77 5.26 18.63
N ASP A 333 11.24 4.84 17.44
CA ASP A 333 10.40 4.64 16.26
C ASP A 333 9.61 3.31 16.27
N ALA A 334 9.95 2.36 17.14
CA ALA A 334 9.34 1.02 17.13
C ALA A 334 7.80 1.05 17.18
N HIS A 335 7.21 1.97 17.96
CA HIS A 335 5.75 2.08 18.04
C HIS A 335 5.11 2.61 16.77
N LEU A 336 5.85 3.36 15.92
CA LEU A 336 5.37 3.84 14.62
C LEU A 336 5.22 2.66 13.65
N TYR A 337 6.23 1.80 13.60
CA TYR A 337 6.18 0.56 12.80
C TYR A 337 5.11 -0.40 13.30
N PHE A 338 4.87 -0.47 14.62
CA PHE A 338 3.78 -1.26 15.16
C PHE A 338 2.41 -0.77 14.67
N ARG A 339 2.18 0.55 14.63
CA ARG A 339 0.95 1.15 14.12
C ARG A 339 0.76 0.87 12.64
N ARG A 340 1.82 1.03 11.82
CA ARG A 340 1.82 0.72 10.40
C ARG A 340 1.53 -0.77 10.15
N ALA A 341 2.17 -1.69 10.86
CA ALA A 341 1.93 -3.12 10.71
C ALA A 341 0.46 -3.50 10.98
N ARG A 342 -0.19 -2.86 11.97
CA ARG A 342 -1.61 -3.07 12.26
C ARG A 342 -2.53 -2.54 11.19
N PHE A 343 -2.24 -1.36 10.66
CA PHE A 343 -2.99 -0.80 9.54
C PHE A 343 -2.86 -1.69 8.30
N ASP A 344 -1.64 -1.97 7.88
CA ASP A 344 -1.37 -2.72 6.65
C ASP A 344 -1.90 -4.15 6.71
N SER A 345 -1.94 -4.77 7.90
CA SER A 345 -2.50 -6.11 8.04
C SER A 345 -4.02 -6.15 7.78
N ALA A 346 -4.73 -5.06 8.05
CA ALA A 346 -6.16 -4.94 7.79
C ALA A 346 -6.48 -4.38 6.40
N PHE A 347 -5.57 -3.57 5.84
CA PHE A 347 -5.76 -2.89 4.55
C PHE A 347 -5.94 -3.90 3.41
N LEU A 348 -7.03 -3.75 2.66
CA LEU A 348 -7.47 -4.63 1.55
C LEU A 348 -7.73 -6.10 1.96
N GLY A 349 -7.97 -6.36 3.24
CA GLY A 349 -8.22 -7.69 3.79
C GLY A 349 -7.05 -8.23 4.62
N ASP A 350 -7.38 -8.94 5.70
CA ASP A 350 -6.39 -9.56 6.58
C ASP A 350 -5.87 -10.92 6.06
N ALA A 351 -4.89 -11.47 6.76
CA ALA A 351 -4.30 -12.76 6.38
C ALA A 351 -5.32 -13.92 6.35
N ALA A 352 -6.32 -13.90 7.23
CA ALA A 352 -7.36 -14.93 7.27
C ALA A 352 -8.30 -14.80 6.06
N PHE A 353 -8.69 -13.58 5.69
CA PHE A 353 -9.45 -13.28 4.49
C PHE A 353 -8.72 -13.78 3.24
N HIS A 354 -7.41 -13.47 3.09
CA HIS A 354 -6.64 -13.89 1.93
C HIS A 354 -6.40 -15.40 1.87
N ARG A 355 -6.28 -16.10 3.00
CA ARG A 355 -6.26 -17.58 3.02
C ARG A 355 -7.58 -18.17 2.51
N GLY A 356 -8.71 -17.58 2.89
CA GLY A 356 -10.02 -17.98 2.31
C GLY A 356 -10.10 -17.70 0.80
N ARG A 357 -9.55 -16.55 0.34
CA ARG A 357 -9.46 -16.22 -1.09
C ARG A 357 -8.60 -17.23 -1.85
N ILE A 358 -7.44 -17.63 -1.29
CA ILE A 358 -6.58 -18.67 -1.89
C ILE A 358 -7.33 -19.98 -2.04
N ALA A 359 -8.05 -20.42 -1.00
CA ALA A 359 -8.84 -21.65 -1.05
C ALA A 359 -9.91 -21.59 -2.16
N ALA A 360 -10.62 -20.46 -2.30
CA ALA A 360 -11.60 -20.25 -3.36
C ALA A 360 -10.97 -20.21 -4.76
N LEU A 361 -9.80 -19.61 -4.93
CA LEU A 361 -9.09 -19.55 -6.22
C LEU A 361 -8.52 -20.90 -6.66
N LEU A 362 -8.30 -21.82 -5.72
CA LEU A 362 -7.76 -23.18 -5.96
C LEU A 362 -8.84 -24.26 -5.94
N ASP A 363 -10.13 -23.88 -5.82
CA ASP A 363 -11.27 -24.80 -5.71
C ASP A 363 -11.14 -25.83 -4.56
N TRP A 364 -10.66 -25.40 -3.39
CA TRP A 364 -10.48 -26.22 -2.18
C TRP A 364 -11.67 -26.14 -1.24
#